data_1175b5519f654dda013edc1999848603
#
_entry.id   1175b5519f654dda013edc1999848603
#
_cell.length_a   1.000
_cell.length_b   1.000
_cell.length_c   1.000
_cell.angle_alpha   90.00
_cell.angle_beta   90.00
_cell.angle_gamma   90.00
#
_symmetry.space_group_name_H-M   'P 1'
#
loop_
_entity.id
_entity.type
_entity.pdbx_description
1 polymer ?
#
loop_
_entity_poly.entity_id
_entity_poly.type
_entity_poly.pdbx_seq_one_letter_code
_entity_poly.pdbx_strand_id
1 'polypeptide(L)'
;MIVNCRNLLGHTTGVQRYTQRIIDELTKTGNEIIQVKPGCNISGVKGHLWEQFVLPVEYNKIRKKGSLWSPSNTGPLFVKDQVITIHDTVPFDHPEWLNKKFVEWYRYIQPKLVKKVRHIITISEFSKEKIMEHLGVPENKISVIYNGVDLNEPSLVNVNHDKENHKFENYILSVGSLEPRKNLPNLIEGFNNFKKETKSDIKLVIVGKEGLGRVFNTSHKVKKDISDDIIFTGHVTDLELDCLYRNASAFCYPSLYEGFGLPPLEAMLYGIPILTSNNTAMKELCAGKAILIDPLSTIDIAKGINEIITQSISHEQKHKNIEFARSLTWAKCAKETNDILQSNNVLSAI
;
A
#
# COMPACT_ATOMS: atom_id res chain seq x y z
N MET A 1 -5.54 17.22 -17.65
CA MET A 1 -5.08 17.08 -16.26
C MET A 1 -3.58 17.29 -16.15
N ILE A 2 -3.10 17.97 -15.10
CA ILE A 2 -1.66 18.21 -14.84
C ILE A 2 -1.27 17.37 -13.61
N VAL A 3 -0.20 16.57 -13.71
CA VAL A 3 0.22 15.65 -12.65
C VAL A 3 1.61 15.99 -12.14
N ASN A 4 1.74 16.12 -10.81
CA ASN A 4 3.02 16.21 -10.13
C ASN A 4 3.69 14.81 -10.11
N CYS A 5 4.58 14.56 -11.05
CA CYS A 5 5.28 13.29 -11.21
C CYS A 5 6.68 13.26 -10.53
N ARG A 6 6.92 14.12 -9.54
CA ARG A 6 8.18 14.13 -8.78
C ARG A 6 8.53 12.78 -8.18
N ASN A 7 7.52 12.07 -7.67
CA ASN A 7 7.70 10.77 -7.03
C ASN A 7 8.12 9.66 -8.00
N LEU A 8 7.84 9.77 -9.29
CA LEU A 8 8.16 8.74 -10.29
C LEU A 8 9.65 8.64 -10.66
N LEU A 9 10.49 9.56 -10.18
CA LEU A 9 11.92 9.55 -10.45
C LEU A 9 12.73 8.66 -9.48
N GLY A 10 12.10 8.01 -8.53
CA GLY A 10 12.72 7.17 -7.52
C GLY A 10 12.48 5.68 -7.72
N HIS A 11 12.84 4.90 -6.69
CA HIS A 11 12.50 3.47 -6.64
C HIS A 11 10.98 3.29 -6.57
N THR A 12 10.47 2.28 -7.24
CA THR A 12 9.05 1.94 -7.24
C THR A 12 8.63 1.41 -5.86
N THR A 13 7.70 2.11 -5.24
CA THR A 13 6.98 1.70 -4.01
C THR A 13 5.48 1.72 -4.29
N GLY A 14 4.64 1.42 -3.31
CA GLY A 14 3.18 1.49 -3.46
C GLY A 14 2.67 2.83 -4.00
N VAL A 15 3.23 3.95 -3.53
CA VAL A 15 2.83 5.31 -3.98
C VAL A 15 3.22 5.58 -5.44
N GLN A 16 4.41 5.14 -5.88
CA GLN A 16 4.81 5.25 -7.28
C GLN A 16 3.96 4.38 -8.19
N ARG A 17 3.68 3.12 -7.77
CA ARG A 17 2.77 2.22 -8.49
C ARG A 17 1.39 2.85 -8.64
N TYR A 18 0.81 3.37 -7.57
CA TYR A 18 -0.47 4.10 -7.59
C TYR A 18 -0.47 5.22 -8.63
N THR A 19 0.52 6.10 -8.58
CA THR A 19 0.62 7.24 -9.53
C THR A 19 0.71 6.76 -10.97
N GLN A 20 1.59 5.79 -11.24
CA GLN A 20 1.81 5.28 -12.60
C GLN A 20 0.56 4.58 -13.14
N ARG A 21 -0.08 3.71 -12.35
CA ARG A 21 -1.29 2.98 -12.77
C ARG A 21 -2.44 3.92 -13.13
N ILE A 22 -2.67 4.97 -12.35
CA ILE A 22 -3.71 5.96 -12.67
C ILE A 22 -3.37 6.70 -13.97
N ILE A 23 -2.12 7.13 -14.16
CA ILE A 23 -1.68 7.78 -15.40
C ILE A 23 -1.91 6.85 -16.60
N ASP A 24 -1.50 5.58 -16.49
CA ASP A 24 -1.63 4.61 -17.57
C ASP A 24 -3.10 4.38 -17.95
N GLU A 25 -3.99 4.18 -16.97
CA GLU A 25 -5.41 3.97 -17.21
C GLU A 25 -6.09 5.19 -17.83
N LEU A 26 -5.78 6.39 -17.35
CA LEU A 26 -6.32 7.62 -17.91
C LEU A 26 -5.79 7.89 -19.32
N THR A 27 -4.56 7.53 -19.62
CA THR A 27 -3.99 7.65 -20.96
C THR A 27 -4.69 6.68 -21.93
N LYS A 28 -4.97 5.45 -21.53
CA LYS A 28 -5.74 4.47 -22.32
C LYS A 28 -7.14 4.98 -22.70
N THR A 29 -7.76 5.76 -21.84
CA THR A 29 -9.09 6.33 -22.07
C THR A 29 -9.07 7.67 -22.83
N GLY A 30 -7.93 8.07 -23.39
CA GLY A 30 -7.79 9.25 -24.24
C GLY A 30 -7.71 10.58 -23.50
N ASN A 31 -7.49 10.58 -22.18
CA ASN A 31 -7.32 11.82 -21.43
C ASN A 31 -5.96 12.48 -21.74
N GLU A 32 -5.96 13.78 -21.96
CA GLU A 32 -4.70 14.55 -22.07
C GLU A 32 -4.07 14.69 -20.66
N ILE A 33 -2.90 14.07 -20.47
CA ILE A 33 -2.15 14.10 -19.21
C ILE A 33 -0.83 14.81 -19.40
N ILE A 34 -0.62 15.89 -18.65
CA ILE A 34 0.62 16.66 -18.66
C ILE A 34 1.40 16.29 -17.39
N GLN A 35 2.46 15.52 -17.55
CA GLN A 35 3.35 15.14 -16.48
C GLN A 35 4.38 16.24 -16.21
N VAL A 36 4.39 16.80 -14.99
CA VAL A 36 5.39 17.78 -14.57
C VAL A 36 6.34 17.11 -13.59
N LYS A 37 7.61 17.03 -13.96
CA LYS A 37 8.66 16.36 -13.18
C LYS A 37 9.99 17.12 -13.29
N PRO A 38 10.88 16.98 -12.30
CA PRO A 38 12.25 17.50 -12.42
C PRO A 38 12.99 16.90 -13.60
N GLY A 39 13.91 17.66 -14.20
CA GLY A 39 14.74 17.18 -15.32
C GLY A 39 15.77 16.12 -14.95
N CYS A 40 16.03 15.92 -13.65
CA CYS A 40 16.93 14.87 -13.11
C CYS A 40 16.37 14.28 -11.83
N ASN A 41 16.90 13.13 -11.42
CA ASN A 41 16.48 12.50 -10.16
C ASN A 41 16.94 13.34 -8.97
N ILE A 42 16.00 14.03 -8.34
CA ILE A 42 16.19 14.78 -7.11
C ILE A 42 15.35 14.17 -5.99
N SER A 43 15.96 13.94 -4.84
CA SER A 43 15.30 13.31 -3.69
C SER A 43 15.51 14.11 -2.42
N GLY A 44 14.76 13.79 -1.36
CA GLY A 44 14.85 14.45 -0.06
C GLY A 44 14.54 15.95 -0.16
N VAL A 45 15.33 16.79 0.55
CA VAL A 45 15.13 18.24 0.63
C VAL A 45 15.07 18.91 -0.73
N LYS A 46 15.97 18.53 -1.67
CA LYS A 46 16.00 19.12 -3.03
C LYS A 46 14.69 18.85 -3.78
N GLY A 47 14.12 17.66 -3.63
CA GLY A 47 12.83 17.31 -4.22
C GLY A 47 11.68 18.15 -3.65
N HIS A 48 11.67 18.38 -2.33
CA HIS A 48 10.67 19.23 -1.70
C HIS A 48 10.83 20.70 -2.08
N LEU A 49 12.06 21.22 -2.19
CA LEU A 49 12.30 22.59 -2.68
C LEU A 49 11.80 22.76 -4.12
N TRP A 50 12.07 21.80 -5.00
CA TRP A 50 11.53 21.82 -6.35
C TRP A 50 10.00 21.85 -6.35
N GLU A 51 9.37 21.02 -5.55
CA GLU A 51 7.90 20.96 -5.43
C GLU A 51 7.30 22.27 -4.93
N GLN A 52 7.98 22.99 -4.02
CA GLN A 52 7.46 24.21 -3.44
C GLN A 52 7.72 25.45 -4.31
N PHE A 53 8.82 25.51 -5.07
CA PHE A 53 9.24 26.71 -5.77
C PHE A 53 9.21 26.57 -7.30
N VAL A 54 9.62 25.43 -7.85
CA VAL A 54 9.68 25.25 -9.32
C VAL A 54 8.35 24.77 -9.87
N LEU A 55 7.74 23.76 -9.26
CA LEU A 55 6.45 23.21 -9.72
C LEU A 55 5.35 24.27 -9.85
N PRO A 56 5.16 25.25 -8.92
CA PRO A 56 4.17 26.32 -9.12
C PRO A 56 4.43 27.18 -10.34
N VAL A 57 5.69 27.45 -10.66
CA VAL A 57 6.07 28.23 -11.85
C VAL A 57 5.73 27.46 -13.12
N GLU A 58 6.11 26.18 -13.19
CA GLU A 58 5.77 25.32 -14.35
C GLU A 58 4.25 25.14 -14.48
N TYR A 59 3.54 24.91 -13.38
CA TYR A 59 2.08 24.85 -13.39
C TYR A 59 1.45 26.12 -13.94
N ASN A 60 1.90 27.32 -13.52
CA ASN A 60 1.34 28.60 -13.98
C ASN A 60 1.44 28.80 -15.51
N LYS A 61 2.47 28.25 -16.15
CA LYS A 61 2.61 28.33 -17.64
C LYS A 61 1.52 27.52 -18.35
N ILE A 62 1.00 26.46 -17.72
CA ILE A 62 0.09 25.48 -18.34
C ILE A 62 -1.26 25.37 -17.61
N ARG A 63 -1.52 26.17 -16.57
CA ARG A 63 -2.72 26.06 -15.70
C ARG A 63 -4.07 26.08 -16.45
N LYS A 64 -4.11 26.68 -17.64
CA LYS A 64 -5.33 26.68 -18.50
C LYS A 64 -5.70 25.28 -18.99
N LYS A 65 -4.81 24.30 -18.91
CA LYS A 65 -5.02 22.92 -19.35
C LYS A 65 -5.60 22.01 -18.26
N GLY A 66 -5.80 22.53 -17.05
CA GLY A 66 -6.49 21.81 -15.98
C GLY A 66 -5.86 21.98 -14.59
N SER A 67 -6.52 21.35 -13.60
CA SER A 67 -6.08 21.34 -12.21
C SER A 67 -4.84 20.49 -12.00
N LEU A 68 -4.06 20.83 -10.97
CA LEU A 68 -2.90 20.05 -10.55
C LEU A 68 -3.34 18.87 -9.67
N TRP A 69 -2.89 17.67 -9.97
CA TRP A 69 -2.97 16.53 -9.08
C TRP A 69 -1.60 16.20 -8.48
N SER A 70 -1.52 16.13 -7.14
CA SER A 70 -0.31 15.75 -6.40
C SER A 70 -0.56 14.41 -5.69
N PRO A 71 -0.12 13.27 -6.26
CA PRO A 71 -0.52 11.91 -5.84
C PRO A 71 0.27 11.33 -4.67
N SER A 72 1.18 12.07 -4.01
CA SER A 72 2.18 11.50 -3.12
C SER A 72 2.32 12.19 -1.77
N ASN A 73 1.22 12.35 -1.04
CA ASN A 73 1.13 12.89 0.34
C ASN A 73 1.54 14.36 0.48
N THR A 74 2.17 14.98 -0.52
CA THR A 74 2.59 16.38 -0.52
C THR A 74 2.28 17.06 -1.85
N GLY A 75 2.36 18.39 -1.86
CA GLY A 75 2.18 19.23 -3.04
C GLY A 75 2.58 20.67 -2.76
N PRO A 76 2.59 21.55 -3.76
CA PRO A 76 2.98 22.95 -3.59
C PRO A 76 1.95 23.76 -2.82
N LEU A 77 2.39 24.54 -1.83
CA LEU A 77 1.52 25.41 -1.02
C LEU A 77 0.93 26.61 -1.80
N PHE A 78 1.54 26.98 -2.91
CA PHE A 78 1.16 28.18 -3.68
C PHE A 78 0.26 27.90 -4.87
N VAL A 79 -0.17 26.64 -5.07
CA VAL A 79 -1.17 26.25 -6.07
C VAL A 79 -2.48 25.93 -5.34
N LYS A 80 -3.52 26.76 -5.55
CA LYS A 80 -4.84 26.56 -4.92
C LYS A 80 -5.69 25.54 -5.67
N ASP A 81 -5.68 25.61 -7.01
CA ASP A 81 -6.41 24.67 -7.86
C ASP A 81 -5.61 23.37 -7.98
N GLN A 82 -5.54 22.64 -6.86
CA GLN A 82 -4.96 21.31 -6.82
C GLN A 82 -5.79 20.35 -5.96
N VAL A 83 -5.73 19.09 -6.36
CA VAL A 83 -6.18 17.93 -5.59
C VAL A 83 -4.94 17.18 -5.14
N ILE A 84 -4.94 16.71 -3.89
CA ILE A 84 -3.84 15.87 -3.39
C ILE A 84 -4.36 14.49 -3.01
N THR A 85 -3.51 13.48 -3.17
CA THR A 85 -3.76 12.17 -2.56
C THR A 85 -2.90 12.02 -1.30
N ILE A 86 -3.54 11.74 -0.16
CA ILE A 86 -2.89 11.40 1.10
C ILE A 86 -3.17 9.92 1.36
N HIS A 87 -2.14 9.09 1.31
CA HIS A 87 -2.26 7.64 1.43
C HIS A 87 -2.41 7.17 2.88
N ASP A 88 -1.72 7.83 3.80
CA ASP A 88 -1.74 7.51 5.23
C ASP A 88 -1.27 8.71 6.06
N THR A 89 -1.40 8.57 7.38
CA THR A 89 -0.96 9.54 8.38
C THR A 89 0.12 8.98 9.32
N VAL A 90 0.90 7.98 8.88
CA VAL A 90 1.99 7.37 9.67
C VAL A 90 2.91 8.40 10.34
N PRO A 91 3.28 9.54 9.71
CA PRO A 91 4.10 10.56 10.38
C PRO A 91 3.44 11.17 11.62
N PHE A 92 2.15 11.05 11.79
CA PHE A 92 1.40 11.54 12.96
C PHE A 92 1.15 10.41 13.97
N ASP A 93 0.72 9.23 13.50
CA ASP A 93 0.37 8.09 14.35
C ASP A 93 1.61 7.40 14.92
N HIS A 94 2.63 7.18 14.08
CA HIS A 94 3.83 6.39 14.40
C HIS A 94 5.12 7.06 13.95
N PRO A 95 5.44 8.26 14.48
CA PRO A 95 6.65 8.99 14.12
C PRO A 95 7.94 8.23 14.43
N GLU A 96 7.93 7.35 15.42
CA GLU A 96 9.06 6.53 15.85
C GLU A 96 9.56 5.55 14.78
N TRP A 97 8.72 5.18 13.83
CA TRP A 97 9.09 4.28 12.72
C TRP A 97 9.82 5.01 11.59
N LEU A 98 9.77 6.33 11.58
CA LEU A 98 10.22 7.17 10.47
C LEU A 98 11.43 8.03 10.84
N ASN A 99 12.16 8.46 9.82
CA ASN A 99 13.25 9.42 10.02
C ASN A 99 12.69 10.75 10.56
N LYS A 100 13.31 11.30 11.62
CA LYS A 100 12.87 12.51 12.31
C LYS A 100 12.66 13.70 11.36
N LYS A 101 13.59 13.96 10.43
CA LYS A 101 13.47 15.05 9.44
C LYS A 101 12.27 14.87 8.50
N PHE A 102 11.97 13.63 8.15
CA PHE A 102 10.80 13.29 7.35
C PHE A 102 9.51 13.58 8.12
N VAL A 103 9.42 13.17 9.38
CA VAL A 103 8.28 13.43 10.28
C VAL A 103 8.06 14.94 10.45
N GLU A 104 9.12 15.67 10.79
CA GLU A 104 9.05 17.14 11.00
C GLU A 104 8.55 17.86 9.73
N TRP A 105 9.05 17.45 8.55
CA TRP A 105 8.59 18.01 7.28
C TRP A 105 7.11 17.74 7.03
N TYR A 106 6.65 16.49 7.20
CA TYR A 106 5.25 16.13 6.95
C TYR A 106 4.30 16.81 7.94
N ARG A 107 4.65 16.85 9.22
CA ARG A 107 3.89 17.55 10.27
C ARG A 107 3.85 19.08 10.06
N TYR A 108 4.84 19.64 9.37
CA TYR A 108 4.86 21.06 9.01
C TYR A 108 4.03 21.35 7.76
N ILE A 109 4.17 20.55 6.69
CA ILE A 109 3.62 20.85 5.39
C ILE A 109 2.15 20.45 5.26
N GLN A 110 1.75 19.26 5.72
CA GLN A 110 0.41 18.73 5.51
C GLN A 110 -0.70 19.58 6.14
N PRO A 111 -0.61 20.07 7.41
CA PRO A 111 -1.65 20.92 7.98
C PRO A 111 -1.87 22.24 7.24
N LYS A 112 -0.82 22.74 6.58
CA LYS A 112 -0.92 23.95 5.74
C LYS A 112 -1.49 23.65 4.37
N LEU A 113 -1.12 22.52 3.81
CA LEU A 113 -1.52 22.09 2.47
C LEU A 113 -3.01 21.76 2.40
N VAL A 114 -3.51 20.98 3.37
CA VAL A 114 -4.93 20.57 3.41
C VAL A 114 -5.91 21.74 3.52
N LYS A 115 -5.48 22.86 4.09
CA LYS A 115 -6.27 24.09 4.16
C LYS A 115 -6.38 24.80 2.81
N LYS A 116 -5.39 24.62 1.92
CA LYS A 116 -5.24 25.36 0.67
C LYS A 116 -5.72 24.62 -0.56
N VAL A 117 -5.64 23.30 -0.53
CA VAL A 117 -6.05 22.46 -1.67
C VAL A 117 -7.55 22.46 -1.87
N ARG A 118 -7.98 22.26 -3.10
CA ARG A 118 -9.39 22.17 -3.46
C ARG A 118 -10.04 20.94 -2.85
N HIS A 119 -9.41 19.78 -2.95
CA HIS A 119 -9.92 18.50 -2.47
C HIS A 119 -8.80 17.53 -2.09
N ILE A 120 -9.12 16.54 -1.28
CA ILE A 120 -8.22 15.48 -0.85
C ILE A 120 -8.81 14.15 -1.30
N ILE A 121 -8.00 13.32 -1.92
CA ILE A 121 -8.28 11.92 -2.17
C ILE A 121 -7.53 11.10 -1.11
N THR A 122 -8.15 10.09 -0.58
CA THR A 122 -7.49 9.07 0.24
C THR A 122 -7.92 7.67 -0.17
N ILE A 123 -7.27 6.65 0.35
CA ILE A 123 -7.33 5.30 -0.21
C ILE A 123 -8.11 4.30 0.65
N SER A 124 -8.65 4.73 1.82
CA SER A 124 -9.50 3.94 2.71
C SER A 124 -10.32 4.84 3.64
N GLU A 125 -11.41 4.34 4.20
CA GLU A 125 -12.17 5.05 5.24
C GLU A 125 -11.31 5.23 6.50
N PHE A 126 -10.51 4.24 6.87
CA PHE A 126 -9.53 4.37 7.95
C PHE A 126 -8.59 5.57 7.75
N SER A 127 -8.00 5.71 6.56
CA SER A 127 -7.12 6.86 6.27
C SER A 127 -7.89 8.18 6.27
N LYS A 128 -9.15 8.20 5.83
CA LYS A 128 -10.02 9.38 5.90
C LYS A 128 -10.25 9.82 7.35
N GLU A 129 -10.60 8.89 8.24
CA GLU A 129 -10.79 9.16 9.66
C GLU A 129 -9.52 9.76 10.28
N LYS A 130 -8.35 9.17 9.96
CA LYS A 130 -7.06 9.66 10.46
C LYS A 130 -6.67 11.03 9.90
N ILE A 131 -6.98 11.33 8.66
CA ILE A 131 -6.79 12.66 8.06
C ILE A 131 -7.68 13.69 8.77
N MET A 132 -8.93 13.37 9.04
CA MET A 132 -9.84 14.24 9.78
C MET A 132 -9.33 14.50 11.21
N GLU A 133 -8.91 13.44 11.90
CA GLU A 133 -8.38 13.49 13.28
C GLU A 133 -7.13 14.38 13.39
N HIS A 134 -6.10 14.12 12.57
CA HIS A 134 -4.80 14.78 12.70
C HIS A 134 -4.71 16.15 12.02
N LEU A 135 -5.46 16.35 10.93
CA LEU A 135 -5.33 17.54 10.09
C LEU A 135 -6.54 18.48 10.18
N GLY A 136 -7.59 18.10 10.92
CA GLY A 136 -8.80 18.91 11.10
C GLY A 136 -9.54 19.22 9.81
N VAL A 137 -9.50 18.28 8.85
CA VAL A 137 -10.14 18.44 7.54
C VAL A 137 -11.62 18.06 7.66
N PRO A 138 -12.57 18.86 7.14
CA PRO A 138 -13.99 18.50 7.14
C PRO A 138 -14.23 17.33 6.17
N GLU A 139 -15.18 16.47 6.51
CA GLU A 139 -15.50 15.24 5.77
C GLU A 139 -15.77 15.49 4.29
N ASN A 140 -16.56 16.51 3.96
CA ASN A 140 -16.94 16.87 2.59
C ASN A 140 -15.75 17.28 1.69
N LYS A 141 -14.56 17.50 2.27
CA LYS A 141 -13.33 17.82 1.54
C LYS A 141 -12.49 16.58 1.22
N ILE A 142 -12.91 15.40 1.64
CA ILE A 142 -12.17 14.15 1.46
C ILE A 142 -13.03 13.14 0.71
N SER A 143 -12.50 12.57 -0.36
CA SER A 143 -13.09 11.42 -1.04
C SER A 143 -12.22 10.19 -0.85
N VAL A 144 -12.85 9.07 -0.51
CA VAL A 144 -12.19 7.77 -0.47
C VAL A 144 -12.31 7.12 -1.83
N ILE A 145 -11.17 6.77 -2.42
CA ILE A 145 -11.06 6.04 -3.68
C ILE A 145 -10.12 4.87 -3.44
N TYR A 146 -10.65 3.67 -3.41
CA TYR A 146 -9.86 2.46 -3.21
C TYR A 146 -8.88 2.24 -4.35
N ASN A 147 -7.68 1.78 -4.01
CA ASN A 147 -6.68 1.39 -4.99
C ASN A 147 -7.15 0.20 -5.83
N GLY A 148 -6.68 0.13 -7.06
CA GLY A 148 -6.78 -1.08 -7.86
C GLY A 148 -5.81 -2.15 -7.36
N VAL A 149 -6.17 -3.40 -7.61
CA VAL A 149 -5.29 -4.56 -7.47
C VAL A 149 -4.83 -4.95 -8.88
N ASP A 150 -3.54 -5.22 -9.05
CA ASP A 150 -3.05 -5.69 -10.34
C ASP A 150 -3.59 -7.11 -10.57
N LEU A 151 -4.46 -7.21 -11.54
CA LEU A 151 -4.87 -8.49 -12.08
C LEU A 151 -3.69 -9.00 -12.92
N ASN A 152 -2.68 -9.58 -12.28
CA ASN A 152 -1.87 -10.53 -13.01
C ASN A 152 -2.84 -11.64 -13.35
N GLU A 153 -3.42 -11.61 -14.58
CA GLU A 153 -4.08 -12.82 -15.07
C GLU A 153 -3.05 -13.91 -14.86
N PRO A 154 -3.42 -14.98 -14.13
CA PRO A 154 -2.54 -16.11 -14.02
C PRO A 154 -2.13 -16.41 -15.46
N SER A 155 -0.89 -16.06 -15.83
CA SER A 155 -0.41 -16.34 -17.17
C SER A 155 -0.73 -17.79 -17.40
N LEU A 156 -1.51 -18.08 -18.45
CA LEU A 156 -1.81 -19.45 -18.91
C LEU A 156 -0.51 -20.11 -19.43
N VAL A 157 0.63 -19.70 -18.89
CA VAL A 157 1.90 -20.36 -19.08
C VAL A 157 1.76 -21.72 -18.43
N ASN A 158 1.60 -22.70 -19.26
CA ASN A 158 1.49 -24.12 -19.01
C ASN A 158 1.83 -24.57 -17.59
N VAL A 159 0.80 -24.99 -16.85
CA VAL A 159 0.83 -25.57 -15.51
C VAL A 159 1.87 -26.72 -15.35
N ASN A 160 2.41 -27.22 -16.46
CA ASN A 160 3.38 -28.33 -16.46
C ASN A 160 4.85 -27.90 -16.25
N HIS A 161 5.19 -26.60 -16.39
CA HIS A 161 6.56 -26.13 -16.14
C HIS A 161 6.78 -25.68 -14.68
N ASP A 162 5.71 -25.43 -13.91
CA ASP A 162 5.82 -24.82 -12.58
C ASP A 162 6.23 -25.84 -11.49
N LYS A 163 6.08 -27.15 -11.71
CA LYS A 163 6.47 -28.16 -10.71
C LYS A 163 7.98 -28.33 -10.56
N GLU A 164 8.77 -27.99 -11.57
CA GLU A 164 10.24 -28.12 -11.50
C GLU A 164 10.94 -26.90 -10.85
N ASN A 165 10.25 -25.77 -10.71
CA ASN A 165 10.79 -24.54 -10.13
C ASN A 165 10.32 -24.23 -8.70
N HIS A 166 9.60 -25.15 -8.03
CA HIS A 166 9.15 -24.96 -6.66
C HIS A 166 10.32 -25.05 -5.68
N LYS A 167 10.80 -23.89 -5.26
CA LYS A 167 11.88 -23.77 -4.29
C LYS A 167 11.45 -24.19 -2.87
N PHE A 168 10.13 -24.17 -2.60
CA PHE A 168 9.57 -24.44 -1.28
C PHE A 168 8.31 -25.30 -1.39
N GLU A 169 8.24 -26.36 -0.58
CA GLU A 169 7.04 -27.16 -0.37
C GLU A 169 6.36 -26.69 0.93
N ASN A 170 5.02 -26.70 0.98
CA ASN A 170 4.19 -26.44 2.16
C ASN A 170 4.64 -25.19 2.98
N TYR A 171 4.17 -24.01 2.61
CA TYR A 171 4.59 -22.77 3.27
C TYR A 171 3.48 -21.74 3.43
N ILE A 172 3.64 -20.91 4.45
CA ILE A 172 2.92 -19.66 4.67
C ILE A 172 3.72 -18.54 4.01
N LEU A 173 3.06 -17.70 3.21
CA LEU A 173 3.68 -16.57 2.55
C LEU A 173 3.40 -15.26 3.31
N SER A 174 4.41 -14.39 3.42
CA SER A 174 4.27 -13.00 3.85
C SER A 174 5.03 -12.09 2.90
N VAL A 175 4.41 -11.03 2.40
CA VAL A 175 4.99 -10.12 1.39
C VAL A 175 4.98 -8.68 1.86
N GLY A 176 6.14 -8.02 1.85
CA GLY A 176 6.25 -6.61 2.20
C GLY A 176 7.68 -6.18 2.51
N SER A 177 7.94 -4.87 2.45
CA SER A 177 9.23 -4.30 2.88
C SER A 177 9.48 -4.61 4.36
N LEU A 178 10.77 -4.81 4.73
CA LEU A 178 11.17 -5.08 6.10
C LEU A 178 11.14 -3.79 6.93
N GLU A 179 9.94 -3.31 7.22
CA GLU A 179 9.65 -2.07 7.95
C GLU A 179 8.97 -2.39 9.28
N PRO A 180 9.15 -1.56 10.33
CA PRO A 180 8.53 -1.79 11.64
C PRO A 180 7.03 -2.04 11.58
N ARG A 181 6.30 -1.32 10.72
CA ARG A 181 4.84 -1.43 10.57
C ARG A 181 4.38 -2.81 10.06
N LYS A 182 5.25 -3.57 9.39
CA LYS A 182 4.94 -4.93 8.90
C LYS A 182 5.00 -6.00 9.99
N ASN A 183 5.47 -5.63 11.17
CA ASN A 183 5.37 -6.45 12.38
C ASN A 183 6.04 -7.83 12.30
N LEU A 184 7.12 -7.93 11.54
CA LEU A 184 7.84 -9.20 11.36
C LEU A 184 8.29 -9.87 12.66
N PRO A 185 8.75 -9.14 13.70
CA PRO A 185 9.11 -9.77 14.96
C PRO A 185 7.97 -10.58 15.59
N ASN A 186 6.75 -10.02 15.65
CA ASN A 186 5.61 -10.72 16.22
C ASN A 186 5.12 -11.85 15.29
N LEU A 187 5.21 -11.70 13.97
CA LEU A 187 4.91 -12.77 13.01
C LEU A 187 5.83 -13.98 13.25
N ILE A 188 7.14 -13.72 13.35
CA ILE A 188 8.16 -14.75 13.57
C ILE A 188 7.94 -15.45 14.92
N GLU A 189 7.70 -14.69 15.99
CA GLU A 189 7.45 -15.26 17.31
C GLU A 189 6.15 -16.06 17.34
N GLY A 190 5.06 -15.53 16.74
CA GLY A 190 3.79 -16.25 16.61
C GLY A 190 3.93 -17.55 15.81
N PHE A 191 4.69 -17.52 14.71
CA PHE A 191 5.01 -18.71 13.93
C PHE A 191 5.82 -19.73 14.74
N ASN A 192 6.82 -19.30 15.49
CA ASN A 192 7.61 -20.18 16.36
C ASN A 192 6.74 -20.81 17.47
N ASN A 193 5.80 -20.06 18.04
CA ASN A 193 4.85 -20.59 19.03
C ASN A 193 3.94 -21.66 18.40
N PHE A 194 3.37 -21.39 17.22
CA PHE A 194 2.61 -22.36 16.45
C PHE A 194 3.43 -23.65 16.17
N LYS A 195 4.68 -23.53 15.72
CA LYS A 195 5.57 -24.68 15.45
C LYS A 195 5.83 -25.52 16.71
N LYS A 196 6.04 -24.88 17.87
CA LYS A 196 6.27 -25.57 19.14
C LYS A 196 5.06 -26.42 19.58
N GLU A 197 3.85 -25.89 19.36
CA GLU A 197 2.60 -26.55 19.76
C GLU A 197 2.21 -27.68 18.81
N THR A 198 2.34 -27.48 17.50
CA THR A 198 1.78 -28.39 16.49
C THR A 198 2.78 -29.38 15.90
N LYS A 199 4.09 -29.12 16.02
CA LYS A 199 5.16 -29.89 15.35
C LYS A 199 5.00 -29.94 13.81
N SER A 200 4.26 -29.00 13.24
CA SER A 200 4.04 -28.89 11.79
C SER A 200 5.37 -28.73 11.04
N ASP A 201 5.48 -29.28 9.83
CA ASP A 201 6.63 -29.14 8.93
C ASP A 201 6.57 -27.86 8.06
N ILE A 202 5.43 -27.13 8.11
CA ILE A 202 5.23 -25.93 7.32
C ILE A 202 6.31 -24.87 7.54
N LYS A 203 6.70 -24.17 6.49
CA LYS A 203 7.69 -23.08 6.52
C LYS A 203 7.03 -21.71 6.46
N LEU A 204 7.75 -20.68 6.89
CA LEU A 204 7.37 -19.28 6.72
C LEU A 204 8.30 -18.64 5.70
N VAL A 205 7.74 -18.24 4.53
CA VAL A 205 8.48 -17.55 3.46
C VAL A 205 8.15 -16.07 3.51
N ILE A 206 9.17 -15.24 3.73
CA ILE A 206 9.07 -13.79 3.83
C ILE A 206 9.73 -13.15 2.62
N VAL A 207 8.93 -12.46 1.81
CA VAL A 207 9.37 -11.75 0.60
C VAL A 207 9.46 -10.27 0.90
N GLY A 208 10.64 -9.67 0.68
CA GLY A 208 10.79 -8.22 0.78
C GLY A 208 12.22 -7.75 0.98
N LYS A 209 12.43 -6.46 0.71
CA LYS A 209 13.71 -5.76 0.97
C LYS A 209 13.61 -4.91 2.21
N GLU A 210 14.76 -4.56 2.78
CA GLU A 210 14.84 -3.50 3.79
C GLU A 210 14.25 -2.20 3.25
N GLY A 211 13.45 -1.52 4.08
CA GLY A 211 12.90 -0.22 3.77
C GLY A 211 14.00 0.83 3.57
N LEU A 212 13.69 1.91 2.85
CA LEU A 212 14.65 2.99 2.60
C LEU A 212 15.05 3.67 3.91
N GLY A 213 16.29 3.52 4.36
CA GLY A 213 16.80 4.08 5.63
C GLY A 213 16.70 5.60 5.77
N ARG A 214 16.50 6.34 4.68
CA ARG A 214 16.18 7.78 4.72
C ARG A 214 14.73 8.10 5.08
N VAL A 215 13.83 7.11 5.00
CA VAL A 215 12.40 7.24 5.33
C VAL A 215 12.10 6.51 6.63
N PHE A 216 12.60 5.28 6.78
CA PHE A 216 12.35 4.40 7.92
C PHE A 216 13.57 4.30 8.85
N ASN A 217 13.31 4.13 10.14
CA ASN A 217 14.33 3.76 11.10
C ASN A 217 14.69 2.27 10.91
N THR A 218 15.91 2.01 10.48
CA THR A 218 16.43 0.64 10.21
C THR A 218 16.97 -0.07 11.45
N SER A 219 16.75 0.48 12.65
CA SER A 219 17.30 -0.04 13.92
C SER A 219 16.64 -1.34 14.42
N HIS A 220 15.54 -1.75 13.82
CA HIS A 220 14.87 -3.03 14.18
C HIS A 220 15.43 -4.18 13.35
N LYS A 221 16.68 -4.59 13.65
CA LYS A 221 17.22 -5.83 13.08
C LYS A 221 16.43 -7.02 13.64
N VAL A 222 15.87 -7.82 12.72
CA VAL A 222 15.36 -9.15 13.08
C VAL A 222 16.50 -9.93 13.72
N LYS A 223 16.27 -10.53 14.91
CA LYS A 223 17.29 -11.21 15.72
C LYS A 223 18.02 -12.31 14.93
N LYS A 224 19.29 -12.55 15.28
CA LYS A 224 20.20 -13.52 14.63
C LYS A 224 19.78 -15.00 14.74
N ASP A 225 18.91 -15.37 15.67
CA ASP A 225 18.50 -16.76 15.91
C ASP A 225 17.16 -17.06 15.24
N ILE A 226 17.18 -17.12 13.91
CA ILE A 226 16.00 -17.46 13.09
C ILE A 226 16.07 -18.97 12.82
N SER A 227 14.95 -19.66 13.07
CA SER A 227 14.79 -21.08 12.74
C SER A 227 14.99 -21.33 11.25
N ASP A 228 15.53 -22.49 10.87
CA ASP A 228 15.65 -22.94 9.46
C ASP A 228 14.29 -23.05 8.75
N ASP A 229 13.19 -23.04 9.48
CA ASP A 229 11.83 -23.01 8.94
C ASP A 229 11.39 -21.63 8.46
N ILE A 230 12.17 -20.57 8.70
CA ILE A 230 11.87 -19.20 8.30
C ILE A 230 12.83 -18.74 7.20
N ILE A 231 12.29 -18.47 6.03
CA ILE A 231 13.06 -18.20 4.83
C ILE A 231 12.84 -16.76 4.38
N PHE A 232 13.90 -15.97 4.32
CA PHE A 232 13.89 -14.64 3.71
C PHE A 232 14.40 -14.73 2.27
N THR A 233 13.52 -14.44 1.31
CA THR A 233 13.91 -14.48 -0.12
C THR A 233 14.62 -13.21 -0.57
N GLY A 234 14.46 -12.11 0.17
CA GLY A 234 14.82 -10.79 -0.32
C GLY A 234 13.83 -10.31 -1.39
N HIS A 235 14.36 -9.61 -2.40
CA HIS A 235 13.57 -9.18 -3.55
C HIS A 235 13.45 -10.33 -4.55
N VAL A 236 12.23 -10.52 -5.00
CA VAL A 236 11.90 -11.48 -6.07
C VAL A 236 11.35 -10.72 -7.29
N THR A 237 11.42 -11.32 -8.45
CA THR A 237 10.77 -10.82 -9.66
C THR A 237 9.24 -10.99 -9.59
N ASP A 238 8.50 -10.30 -10.46
CA ASP A 238 7.03 -10.43 -10.50
C ASP A 238 6.60 -11.87 -10.84
N LEU A 239 7.35 -12.59 -11.67
CA LEU A 239 7.09 -13.99 -11.99
C LEU A 239 7.33 -14.92 -10.79
N GLU A 240 8.42 -14.71 -10.05
CA GLU A 240 8.69 -15.47 -8.83
C GLU A 240 7.64 -15.18 -7.76
N LEU A 241 7.18 -13.94 -7.64
CA LEU A 241 6.13 -13.54 -6.70
C LEU A 241 4.79 -14.20 -7.07
N ASP A 242 4.42 -14.21 -8.36
CA ASP A 242 3.24 -14.92 -8.86
C ASP A 242 3.29 -16.41 -8.49
N CYS A 243 4.43 -17.04 -8.72
CA CYS A 243 4.66 -18.45 -8.36
C CYS A 243 4.52 -18.68 -6.85
N LEU A 244 5.06 -17.77 -6.01
CA LEU A 244 4.95 -17.85 -4.56
C LEU A 244 3.50 -17.68 -4.08
N TYR A 245 2.72 -16.78 -4.66
CA TYR A 245 1.29 -16.67 -4.32
C TYR A 245 0.51 -17.93 -4.71
N ARG A 246 0.73 -18.49 -5.92
CA ARG A 246 0.00 -19.67 -6.41
C ARG A 246 0.15 -20.91 -5.54
N ASN A 247 1.31 -21.09 -4.94
CA ASN A 247 1.68 -22.31 -4.23
C ASN A 247 1.70 -22.16 -2.71
N ALA A 248 1.38 -20.96 -2.18
CA ALA A 248 1.27 -20.74 -0.75
C ALA A 248 0.07 -21.48 -0.16
N SER A 249 0.28 -22.17 0.96
CA SER A 249 -0.80 -22.81 1.73
C SER A 249 -1.67 -21.78 2.44
N ALA A 250 -1.07 -20.65 2.87
CA ALA A 250 -1.75 -19.52 3.48
C ALA A 250 -0.93 -18.24 3.28
N PHE A 251 -1.58 -17.08 3.49
CA PHE A 251 -0.95 -15.77 3.48
C PHE A 251 -1.10 -15.10 4.84
N CYS A 252 0.01 -14.66 5.45
CA CYS A 252 0.02 -13.99 6.75
C CYS A 252 0.55 -12.56 6.65
N TYR A 253 -0.26 -11.60 7.14
CA TYR A 253 0.06 -10.18 7.07
C TYR A 253 -0.40 -9.43 8.33
N PRO A 254 0.23 -9.69 9.50
CA PRO A 254 -0.15 -9.08 10.78
C PRO A 254 0.42 -7.67 10.93
N SER A 255 0.19 -6.80 9.94
CA SER A 255 0.72 -5.44 9.92
C SER A 255 0.13 -4.59 11.03
N LEU A 256 0.94 -3.76 11.69
CA LEU A 256 0.49 -2.85 12.74
C LEU A 256 -0.28 -1.65 12.19
N TYR A 257 0.06 -1.23 10.97
CA TYR A 257 -0.54 -0.06 10.33
C TYR A 257 -0.50 -0.17 8.80
N GLU A 258 -1.66 -0.02 8.17
CA GLU A 258 -1.80 0.07 6.72
C GLU A 258 -2.82 1.13 6.32
N GLY A 259 -2.45 1.95 5.33
CA GLY A 259 -3.40 2.85 4.69
C GLY A 259 -4.34 2.14 3.71
N PHE A 260 -3.94 0.97 3.17
CA PHE A 260 -4.77 0.14 2.28
C PHE A 260 -4.48 -1.35 2.44
N GLY A 261 -3.27 -1.81 2.05
CA GLY A 261 -2.88 -3.22 2.17
C GLY A 261 -3.10 -4.02 0.89
N LEU A 262 -2.37 -3.68 -0.16
CA LEU A 262 -2.41 -4.43 -1.44
C LEU A 262 -2.06 -5.92 -1.29
N PRO A 263 -1.03 -6.36 -0.51
CA PRO A 263 -0.64 -7.75 -0.49
C PRO A 263 -1.73 -8.75 -0.04
N PRO A 264 -2.56 -8.50 0.98
CA PRO A 264 -3.72 -9.36 1.27
C PRO A 264 -4.74 -9.42 0.13
N LEU A 265 -4.97 -8.32 -0.58
CA LEU A 265 -5.88 -8.27 -1.72
C LEU A 265 -5.30 -9.02 -2.92
N GLU A 266 -4.00 -8.92 -3.15
CA GLU A 266 -3.28 -9.74 -4.13
C GLU A 266 -3.44 -11.24 -3.78
N ALA A 267 -3.24 -11.63 -2.51
CA ALA A 267 -3.45 -13.01 -2.07
C ALA A 267 -4.90 -13.51 -2.30
N MET A 268 -5.91 -12.65 -2.16
CA MET A 268 -7.31 -12.99 -2.47
C MET A 268 -7.50 -13.42 -3.92
N LEU A 269 -6.77 -12.81 -4.87
CA LEU A 269 -6.88 -13.18 -6.29
C LEU A 269 -6.46 -14.62 -6.56
N TYR A 270 -5.53 -15.15 -5.78
CA TYR A 270 -5.09 -16.55 -5.85
C TYR A 270 -5.97 -17.49 -5.03
N GLY A 271 -6.93 -16.93 -4.29
CA GLY A 271 -7.88 -17.67 -3.46
C GLY A 271 -7.20 -18.44 -2.33
N ILE A 272 -6.05 -17.98 -1.85
CA ILE A 272 -5.38 -18.53 -0.67
C ILE A 272 -6.05 -18.00 0.61
N PRO A 273 -6.07 -18.81 1.69
CA PRO A 273 -6.54 -18.36 2.99
C PRO A 273 -5.67 -17.24 3.54
N ILE A 274 -6.27 -16.24 4.20
CA ILE A 274 -5.57 -15.04 4.65
C ILE A 274 -5.73 -14.86 6.16
N LEU A 275 -4.62 -14.56 6.83
CA LEU A 275 -4.56 -14.05 8.20
C LEU A 275 -4.03 -12.61 8.16
N THR A 276 -4.75 -11.68 8.77
CA THR A 276 -4.32 -10.27 8.84
C THR A 276 -4.82 -9.60 10.11
N SER A 277 -4.44 -8.34 10.31
CA SER A 277 -4.74 -7.59 11.53
C SER A 277 -6.20 -7.16 11.61
N ASN A 278 -6.75 -7.11 12.83
CA ASN A 278 -8.10 -6.65 13.15
C ASN A 278 -8.21 -5.12 13.28
N ASN A 279 -7.23 -4.37 12.79
CA ASN A 279 -7.12 -2.92 12.88
C ASN A 279 -6.91 -2.28 11.50
N THR A 280 -6.90 -0.95 11.46
CA THR A 280 -6.56 -0.13 10.28
C THR A 280 -7.37 -0.50 9.02
N ALA A 281 -6.88 -0.17 7.84
CA ALA A 281 -7.51 -0.58 6.59
C ALA A 281 -7.59 -2.11 6.42
N MET A 282 -6.83 -2.89 7.20
CA MET A 282 -6.91 -4.36 7.15
C MET A 282 -8.26 -4.85 7.64
N LYS A 283 -8.77 -4.31 8.76
CA LYS A 283 -10.11 -4.63 9.24
C LYS A 283 -11.19 -4.22 8.23
N GLU A 284 -11.07 -3.03 7.65
CA GLU A 284 -12.01 -2.50 6.66
C GLU A 284 -12.13 -3.41 5.42
N LEU A 285 -11.00 -3.79 4.84
CA LEU A 285 -10.96 -4.53 3.56
C LEU A 285 -11.12 -6.04 3.72
N CYS A 286 -10.68 -6.60 4.85
CA CYS A 286 -10.57 -8.05 5.05
C CYS A 286 -11.63 -8.65 5.98
N ALA A 287 -12.48 -7.83 6.64
CA ALA A 287 -13.55 -8.36 7.49
C ALA A 287 -14.48 -9.31 6.70
N GLY A 288 -14.71 -10.51 7.27
CA GLY A 288 -15.52 -11.56 6.63
C GLY A 288 -14.84 -12.27 5.43
N LYS A 289 -13.56 -11.95 5.16
CA LYS A 289 -12.77 -12.51 4.04
C LYS A 289 -11.45 -13.14 4.50
N ALA A 290 -11.01 -12.82 5.71
CA ALA A 290 -9.77 -13.27 6.31
C ALA A 290 -9.97 -13.57 7.80
N ILE A 291 -9.06 -14.34 8.40
CA ILE A 291 -8.93 -14.44 9.84
C ILE A 291 -8.29 -13.16 10.34
N LEU A 292 -9.00 -12.46 11.23
CA LEU A 292 -8.54 -11.20 11.82
C LEU A 292 -8.00 -11.45 13.23
N ILE A 293 -6.75 -11.02 13.47
CA ILE A 293 -6.05 -11.21 14.74
C ILE A 293 -5.58 -9.89 15.34
N ASP A 294 -5.33 -9.88 16.64
CA ASP A 294 -4.56 -8.80 17.28
C ASP A 294 -3.08 -8.89 16.88
N PRO A 295 -2.55 -7.95 16.10
CA PRO A 295 -1.16 -8.02 15.63
C PRO A 295 -0.13 -7.81 16.75
N LEU A 296 -0.53 -7.35 17.93
CA LEU A 296 0.33 -7.21 19.09
C LEU A 296 0.44 -8.50 19.92
N SER A 297 -0.47 -9.46 19.73
CA SER A 297 -0.50 -10.73 20.45
C SER A 297 0.13 -11.85 19.64
N THR A 298 1.33 -12.27 19.99
CA THR A 298 2.00 -13.42 19.35
C THR A 298 1.24 -14.73 19.57
N ILE A 299 0.45 -14.82 20.66
CA ILE A 299 -0.44 -15.95 20.94
C ILE A 299 -1.61 -15.95 19.95
N ASP A 300 -2.21 -14.80 19.70
CA ASP A 300 -3.32 -14.67 18.75
C ASP A 300 -2.86 -14.96 17.31
N ILE A 301 -1.67 -14.48 16.96
CA ILE A 301 -1.02 -14.81 15.69
C ILE A 301 -0.83 -16.33 15.56
N ALA A 302 -0.29 -17.01 16.60
CA ALA A 302 -0.08 -18.46 16.58
C ALA A 302 -1.39 -19.24 16.42
N LYS A 303 -2.44 -18.86 17.16
CA LYS A 303 -3.78 -19.45 17.03
C LYS A 303 -4.36 -19.24 15.64
N GLY A 304 -4.27 -18.02 15.11
CA GLY A 304 -4.75 -17.70 13.76
C GLY A 304 -3.99 -18.49 12.69
N ILE A 305 -2.67 -18.69 12.83
CA ILE A 305 -1.88 -19.55 11.95
C ILE A 305 -2.39 -20.99 12.01
N ASN A 306 -2.63 -21.54 13.20
CA ASN A 306 -3.17 -22.88 13.34
C ASN A 306 -4.55 -23.00 12.69
N GLU A 307 -5.41 -22.02 12.91
CA GLU A 307 -6.75 -21.99 12.32
C GLU A 307 -6.70 -21.97 10.79
N ILE A 308 -5.89 -21.07 10.20
CA ILE A 308 -5.82 -20.91 8.73
C ILE A 308 -5.22 -22.12 8.02
N ILE A 309 -4.39 -22.92 8.70
CA ILE A 309 -3.77 -24.13 8.13
C ILE A 309 -4.67 -25.35 8.33
N THR A 310 -5.42 -25.43 9.42
CA THR A 310 -6.26 -26.60 9.74
C THR A 310 -7.68 -26.49 9.17
N GLN A 311 -8.18 -25.27 9.00
CA GLN A 311 -9.52 -25.04 8.47
C GLN A 311 -9.43 -24.70 6.97
N SER A 312 -10.04 -25.52 6.14
CA SER A 312 -10.15 -25.20 4.70
C SER A 312 -11.16 -24.07 4.48
N ILE A 313 -10.74 -23.05 3.75
CA ILE A 313 -11.68 -22.04 3.26
C ILE A 313 -12.69 -22.67 2.30
N SER A 314 -13.99 -22.41 2.47
CA SER A 314 -15.00 -22.95 1.59
C SER A 314 -14.85 -22.44 0.15
N HIS A 315 -15.28 -23.23 -0.85
CA HIS A 315 -15.27 -22.79 -2.25
C HIS A 315 -16.05 -21.49 -2.46
N GLU A 316 -17.19 -21.34 -1.78
CA GLU A 316 -18.00 -20.12 -1.84
C GLU A 316 -17.24 -18.90 -1.30
N GLN A 317 -16.60 -19.03 -0.14
CA GLN A 317 -15.83 -17.94 0.45
C GLN A 317 -14.62 -17.57 -0.42
N LYS A 318 -13.92 -18.59 -0.96
CA LYS A 318 -12.82 -18.39 -1.89
C LYS A 318 -13.27 -17.58 -3.12
N HIS A 319 -14.41 -17.93 -3.70
CA HIS A 319 -14.97 -17.24 -4.86
C HIS A 319 -15.33 -15.78 -4.52
N LYS A 320 -16.02 -15.55 -3.39
CA LYS A 320 -16.35 -14.20 -2.90
C LYS A 320 -15.10 -13.33 -2.70
N ASN A 321 -14.02 -13.90 -2.16
CA ASN A 321 -12.77 -13.19 -1.96
C ASN A 321 -12.13 -12.77 -3.29
N ILE A 322 -12.10 -13.69 -4.26
CA ILE A 322 -11.58 -13.41 -5.62
C ILE A 322 -12.40 -12.32 -6.30
N GLU A 323 -13.74 -12.42 -6.26
CA GLU A 323 -14.63 -11.42 -6.86
C GLU A 323 -14.45 -10.05 -6.22
N PHE A 324 -14.34 -9.99 -4.89
CA PHE A 324 -14.08 -8.74 -4.19
C PHE A 324 -12.75 -8.11 -4.65
N ALA A 325 -11.65 -8.86 -4.67
CA ALA A 325 -10.37 -8.34 -5.11
C ALA A 325 -10.40 -7.90 -6.59
N ARG A 326 -11.08 -8.65 -7.47
CA ARG A 326 -11.28 -8.29 -8.89
C ARG A 326 -12.14 -7.04 -9.08
N SER A 327 -13.03 -6.72 -8.15
CA SER A 327 -13.86 -5.51 -8.21
C SER A 327 -13.05 -4.23 -7.98
N LEU A 328 -11.88 -4.35 -7.36
CA LEU A 328 -10.94 -3.26 -7.11
C LEU A 328 -10.00 -3.10 -8.31
N THR A 329 -10.41 -2.31 -9.30
CA THR A 329 -9.65 -2.12 -10.54
C THR A 329 -8.97 -0.76 -10.60
N TRP A 330 -7.79 -0.70 -11.22
CA TRP A 330 -7.12 0.57 -11.49
C TRP A 330 -7.92 1.46 -12.44
N ALA A 331 -8.69 0.89 -13.35
CA ALA A 331 -9.58 1.64 -14.24
C ALA A 331 -10.67 2.39 -13.46
N LYS A 332 -11.30 1.74 -12.47
CA LYS A 332 -12.26 2.38 -11.56
C LYS A 332 -11.61 3.47 -10.73
N CYS A 333 -10.48 3.18 -10.10
CA CYS A 333 -9.71 4.13 -9.30
C CYS A 333 -9.32 5.38 -10.12
N ALA A 334 -8.84 5.17 -11.34
CA ALA A 334 -8.46 6.25 -12.25
C ALA A 334 -9.66 7.11 -12.68
N LYS A 335 -10.78 6.46 -13.02
CA LYS A 335 -12.01 7.17 -13.38
C LYS A 335 -12.49 8.07 -12.23
N GLU A 336 -12.65 7.51 -11.03
CA GLU A 336 -13.11 8.26 -9.85
C GLU A 336 -12.15 9.41 -9.49
N THR A 337 -10.83 9.19 -9.63
CA THR A 337 -9.82 10.25 -9.48
C THR A 337 -10.01 11.37 -10.51
N ASN A 338 -10.25 11.02 -11.78
CA ASN A 338 -10.49 11.99 -12.82
C ASN A 338 -11.77 12.78 -12.62
N ASP A 339 -12.84 12.13 -12.16
CA ASP A 339 -14.12 12.77 -11.86
C ASP A 339 -13.95 13.87 -10.79
N ILE A 340 -13.18 13.60 -9.73
CA ILE A 340 -12.82 14.61 -8.70
C ILE A 340 -12.00 15.76 -9.31
N LEU A 341 -11.06 15.47 -10.19
CA LEU A 341 -10.21 16.48 -10.82
C LEU A 341 -10.97 17.39 -11.81
N GLN A 342 -11.97 16.85 -12.48
CA GLN A 342 -12.80 17.59 -13.44
C GLN A 342 -13.97 18.33 -12.78
N SER A 343 -14.41 17.90 -11.60
CA SER A 343 -15.52 18.55 -10.88
C SER A 343 -15.12 19.98 -10.46
N ASN A 344 -15.69 20.98 -11.10
CA ASN A 344 -15.56 22.39 -10.69
C ASN A 344 -16.36 22.71 -9.41
N ASN A 345 -17.06 21.73 -8.81
CA ASN A 345 -18.14 21.93 -7.85
C ASN A 345 -17.85 21.40 -6.44
N VAL A 346 -16.70 21.70 -5.85
CA VAL A 346 -16.53 21.48 -4.40
C VAL A 346 -16.64 22.80 -3.58
N LEU A 347 -16.80 23.95 -4.24
CA LEU A 347 -16.82 25.27 -3.56
C LEU A 347 -18.16 26.01 -3.61
N SER A 348 -19.27 25.40 -4.04
CA SER A 348 -20.58 26.09 -4.08
C SER A 348 -21.58 25.66 -3.00
N ALA A 349 -21.11 25.08 -1.90
CA ALA A 349 -21.95 24.74 -0.74
C ALA A 349 -21.28 25.23 0.57
N ILE A 350 -20.98 26.52 0.64
CA ILE A 350 -20.81 27.27 1.88
C ILE A 350 -21.50 28.63 1.72
#